data_21439ae172872c04b1d0c9fcc0fb7c3d
#
_entry.id   21439ae172872c04b1d0c9fcc0fb7c3d
#
_cell.length_a   1.000
_cell.length_b   1.000
_cell.length_c   1.000
_cell.angle_alpha   90.00
_cell.angle_beta   90.00
_cell.angle_gamma   90.00
#
_symmetry.space_group_name_H-M   'P 1'
#
loop_
_entity.id
_entity.type
_entity.pdbx_description
1 polymer ?
#
loop_
_entity_poly.entity_id
_entity_poly.type
_entity_poly.pdbx_seq_one_letter_code
_entity_poly.pdbx_strand_id
1 'polypeptide(L)'
;LQRSKNTYRVLFIDATKRTYWIEEFPIGEITGPIDLGVKLHLERYESWRKPAYHPDNALIIGAGVFAGTKLYGSHRFVAVFKSPMTNGLHVAAMGGAAYQFNVNADAIVLVGKSSKPLIIKIFDNGDGKPVVEFYELELDKLLNIWRDYKGLKGVYALQEYLTDTFRDFYEKYPSRSILVGPGSLYTNTGALASLTLIKGKIDYGSEDFAARAGGGSVLLKAHGVVAVMYGGLYDRSREQPADLTDITALNKLYTELMGKPYTQVVIEAGVKYRYDPKV
;
A
#
# COMPACT_ATOMS: atom_id res chain seq x y z
N LEU A 1 23.24 12.36 8.06
CA LEU A 1 21.81 12.65 7.83
C LEU A 1 21.02 12.27 9.08
N GLN A 2 20.65 13.26 9.88
CA GLN A 2 19.89 13.02 11.10
C GLN A 2 18.40 13.09 10.76
N ARG A 3 17.65 12.01 11.03
CA ARG A 3 16.19 11.96 10.92
C ARG A 3 15.57 12.53 12.19
N SER A 4 14.44 13.20 12.07
CA SER A 4 13.65 13.63 13.22
C SER A 4 12.85 12.48 13.85
N LYS A 5 12.61 11.42 13.07
CA LYS A 5 11.83 10.25 13.46
C LYS A 5 12.73 9.06 13.81
N ASN A 6 12.53 8.50 14.99
CA ASN A 6 13.29 7.37 15.52
C ASN A 6 12.47 6.05 15.56
N THR A 7 11.18 6.10 15.18
CA THR A 7 10.29 4.95 15.22
C THR A 7 9.64 4.69 13.86
N TYR A 8 9.39 3.42 13.58
CA TYR A 8 8.57 2.94 12.48
C TYR A 8 7.15 2.73 13.00
N ARG A 9 6.20 3.56 12.58
CA ARG A 9 4.81 3.51 13.05
C ARG A 9 3.98 2.58 12.22
N VAL A 10 3.24 1.70 12.88
CA VAL A 10 2.46 0.65 12.25
C VAL A 10 1.00 0.78 12.67
N LEU A 11 0.12 0.93 11.70
CA LEU A 11 -1.33 0.94 11.87
C LEU A 11 -1.85 -0.50 11.79
N PHE A 12 -2.18 -1.09 12.92
CA PHE A 12 -2.83 -2.40 12.98
C PHE A 12 -4.33 -2.26 12.79
N ILE A 13 -4.93 -3.15 12.02
CA ILE A 13 -6.36 -3.19 11.73
C ILE A 13 -6.85 -4.62 11.90
N ASP A 14 -7.83 -4.82 12.77
CA ASP A 14 -8.53 -6.10 12.97
C ASP A 14 -9.85 -6.09 12.20
N ALA A 15 -9.91 -6.83 11.10
CA ALA A 15 -11.11 -6.89 10.24
C ALA A 15 -12.29 -7.62 10.90
N THR A 16 -12.05 -8.50 11.89
CA THR A 16 -13.11 -9.17 12.65
C THR A 16 -13.79 -8.22 13.61
N LYS A 17 -12.98 -7.51 14.42
CA LYS A 17 -13.44 -6.62 15.47
C LYS A 17 -13.78 -5.22 14.96
N ARG A 18 -13.29 -4.85 13.79
CA ARG A 18 -13.37 -3.49 13.22
C ARG A 18 -12.77 -2.45 14.14
N THR A 19 -11.60 -2.77 14.66
CA THR A 19 -10.80 -1.93 15.51
C THR A 19 -9.44 -1.68 14.88
N TYR A 20 -8.80 -0.62 15.32
CA TYR A 20 -7.44 -0.30 14.89
C TYR A 20 -6.66 0.32 16.05
N TRP A 21 -5.32 0.21 15.98
CA TRP A 21 -4.40 0.81 16.93
C TRP A 21 -3.04 1.07 16.28
N ILE A 22 -2.23 1.91 16.90
CA ILE A 22 -0.87 2.20 16.46
C ILE A 22 0.12 1.52 17.40
N GLU A 23 1.13 0.88 16.81
CA GLU A 23 2.34 0.46 17.50
C GLU A 23 3.56 1.12 16.87
N GLU A 24 4.58 1.38 17.68
CA GLU A 24 5.83 1.99 17.24
C GLU A 24 6.98 1.03 17.51
N PHE A 25 7.84 0.85 16.50
CA PHE A 25 9.03 0.02 16.58
C PHE A 25 10.27 0.91 16.40
N PRO A 26 11.36 0.68 17.16
CA PRO A 26 12.60 1.41 16.93
C PRO A 26 13.11 1.24 15.49
N ILE A 27 13.57 2.33 14.85
CA ILE A 27 14.13 2.25 13.48
C ILE A 27 15.40 1.37 13.43
N GLY A 28 16.11 1.21 14.54
CA GLY A 28 17.22 0.25 14.62
C GLY A 28 16.79 -1.22 14.52
N GLU A 29 15.49 -1.51 14.72
CA GLU A 29 14.93 -2.85 14.63
C GLU A 29 14.10 -3.05 13.35
N ILE A 30 13.24 -2.07 13.02
CA ILE A 30 12.34 -2.13 11.86
C ILE A 30 12.58 -0.91 10.98
N THR A 31 12.96 -1.13 9.74
CA THR A 31 13.21 -0.10 8.72
C THR A 31 12.22 -0.13 7.57
N GLY A 32 11.40 -1.16 7.51
CA GLY A 32 10.43 -1.33 6.43
C GLY A 32 9.47 -2.50 6.65
N PRO A 33 8.59 -2.73 5.67
CA PRO A 33 7.57 -3.77 5.79
C PRO A 33 8.13 -5.19 5.73
N ILE A 34 9.35 -5.40 5.23
CA ILE A 34 9.93 -6.75 5.11
C ILE A 34 10.37 -7.26 6.48
N ASP A 35 11.20 -6.50 7.19
CA ASP A 35 11.66 -6.82 8.54
C ASP A 35 10.49 -6.88 9.53
N LEU A 36 9.54 -5.92 9.45
CA LEU A 36 8.28 -5.99 10.19
C LEU A 36 7.51 -7.28 9.88
N GLY A 37 7.36 -7.62 8.61
CA GLY A 37 6.64 -8.82 8.19
C GLY A 37 7.28 -10.09 8.71
N VAL A 38 8.60 -10.23 8.57
CA VAL A 38 9.34 -11.38 9.11
C VAL A 38 9.10 -11.52 10.62
N LYS A 39 9.27 -10.43 11.38
CA LYS A 39 9.05 -10.42 12.82
C LYS A 39 7.63 -10.84 13.19
N LEU A 40 6.61 -10.23 12.59
CA LEU A 40 5.21 -10.52 12.93
C LEU A 40 4.80 -11.94 12.54
N HIS A 41 5.22 -12.43 11.38
CA HIS A 41 4.88 -13.78 10.92
C HIS A 41 5.58 -14.88 11.74
N LEU A 42 6.77 -14.63 12.23
CA LEU A 42 7.51 -15.62 13.03
C LEU A 42 7.13 -15.58 14.50
N GLU A 43 7.05 -14.39 15.10
CA GLU A 43 7.00 -14.24 16.56
C GLU A 43 5.57 -14.03 17.08
N ARG A 44 4.75 -13.20 16.38
CA ARG A 44 3.42 -12.80 16.91
C ARG A 44 2.30 -13.69 16.42
N TYR A 45 2.23 -13.93 15.11
CA TYR A 45 1.11 -14.63 14.49
C TYR A 45 1.41 -16.09 14.18
N GLU A 46 2.67 -16.48 14.18
CA GLU A 46 3.13 -17.84 13.84
C GLU A 46 2.44 -18.38 12.57
N SER A 47 2.25 -17.52 11.57
CA SER A 47 1.49 -17.83 10.36
C SER A 47 2.12 -18.95 9.53
N TRP A 48 3.41 -19.24 9.75
CA TRP A 48 4.11 -20.36 9.14
C TRP A 48 3.50 -21.71 9.52
N ARG A 49 2.85 -21.80 10.70
CA ARG A 49 2.12 -23.00 11.19
C ARG A 49 0.67 -23.07 10.69
N LYS A 50 0.14 -22.00 10.06
CA LYS A 50 -1.28 -21.86 9.77
C LYS A 50 -1.52 -21.88 8.26
N PRO A 51 -2.73 -22.25 7.78
CA PRO A 51 -3.08 -22.14 6.37
C PRO A 51 -2.95 -20.71 5.84
N ALA A 52 -2.65 -20.55 4.55
CA ALA A 52 -2.46 -19.24 3.93
C ALA A 52 -3.71 -18.32 3.99
N TYR A 53 -4.90 -18.90 4.17
CA TYR A 53 -6.14 -18.13 4.33
C TYR A 53 -6.63 -18.04 5.79
N HIS A 54 -5.76 -18.36 6.73
CA HIS A 54 -6.04 -18.14 8.15
C HIS A 54 -6.07 -16.64 8.45
N PRO A 55 -6.99 -16.14 9.32
CA PRO A 55 -7.07 -14.71 9.68
C PRO A 55 -5.78 -14.13 10.31
N ASP A 56 -4.91 -14.97 10.86
CA ASP A 56 -3.60 -14.58 11.37
C ASP A 56 -2.49 -14.61 10.32
N ASN A 57 -2.80 -14.89 9.05
CA ASN A 57 -1.87 -14.60 7.97
C ASN A 57 -1.82 -13.09 7.77
N ALA A 58 -1.14 -12.39 8.67
CA ALA A 58 -1.08 -10.95 8.63
C ALA A 58 -0.68 -10.44 7.23
N LEU A 59 -1.47 -9.56 6.66
CA LEU A 59 -1.08 -8.85 5.44
C LEU A 59 -0.48 -7.51 5.82
N ILE A 60 0.84 -7.41 5.72
CA ILE A 60 1.58 -6.17 5.95
C ILE A 60 1.68 -5.42 4.62
N ILE A 61 1.32 -4.15 4.60
CA ILE A 61 1.51 -3.26 3.44
C ILE A 61 2.15 -1.98 3.95
N GLY A 62 3.35 -1.69 3.52
CA GLY A 62 4.06 -0.53 4.03
C GLY A 62 5.11 0.03 3.08
N ALA A 63 5.62 1.20 3.43
CA ALA A 63 6.76 1.83 2.78
C ALA A 63 7.98 1.81 3.72
N GLY A 64 9.17 1.89 3.15
CA GLY A 64 10.40 1.97 3.93
C GLY A 64 10.60 3.34 4.58
N VAL A 65 11.62 3.43 5.43
CA VAL A 65 11.96 4.63 6.21
C VAL A 65 12.27 5.87 5.36
N PHE A 66 12.54 5.75 4.08
CA PHE A 66 12.78 6.88 3.17
C PHE A 66 11.52 7.40 2.47
N ALA A 67 10.33 6.86 2.77
CA ALA A 67 9.08 7.43 2.25
C ALA A 67 8.90 8.86 2.78
N GLY A 68 8.47 9.78 1.90
CA GLY A 68 8.43 11.22 2.18
C GLY A 68 9.66 12.00 1.71
N THR A 69 10.71 11.32 1.20
CA THR A 69 11.87 11.96 0.58
C THR A 69 11.68 12.16 -0.93
N LYS A 70 12.62 12.85 -1.58
CA LYS A 70 12.72 12.96 -3.05
C LYS A 70 13.53 11.81 -3.68
N LEU A 71 13.94 10.82 -2.90
CA LEU A 71 14.66 9.67 -3.44
C LEU A 71 13.76 8.83 -4.34
N TYR A 72 14.27 8.50 -5.52
CA TYR A 72 13.55 7.68 -6.49
C TYR A 72 13.27 6.28 -5.95
N GLY A 73 12.02 5.82 -6.09
CA GLY A 73 11.61 4.51 -5.61
C GLY A 73 11.28 4.40 -4.12
N SER A 74 11.43 5.50 -3.33
CA SER A 74 11.10 5.50 -1.89
C SER A 74 9.60 5.39 -1.59
N HIS A 75 8.74 5.62 -2.59
CA HIS A 75 7.27 5.61 -2.46
C HIS A 75 6.62 4.30 -2.92
N ARG A 76 7.31 3.19 -2.83
CA ARG A 76 6.74 1.87 -3.09
C ARG A 76 6.00 1.36 -1.87
N PHE A 77 4.80 0.82 -2.08
CA PHE A 77 4.24 -0.11 -1.11
C PHE A 77 4.79 -1.51 -1.35
N VAL A 78 5.17 -2.15 -0.27
CA VAL A 78 5.60 -3.55 -0.26
C VAL A 78 4.62 -4.32 0.61
N ALA A 79 4.04 -5.36 0.01
CA ALA A 79 3.16 -6.30 0.70
C ALA A 79 3.97 -7.51 1.15
N VAL A 80 3.77 -7.94 2.41
CA VAL A 80 4.38 -9.14 2.99
C VAL A 80 3.28 -10.01 3.55
N PHE A 81 3.26 -11.28 3.18
CA PHE A 81 2.21 -12.25 3.54
C PHE A 81 2.68 -13.69 3.30
N LYS A 82 2.02 -14.67 3.94
CA LYS A 82 2.19 -16.08 3.56
C LYS A 82 1.41 -16.37 2.29
N SER A 83 2.12 -16.81 1.27
CA SER A 83 1.56 -17.07 -0.06
C SER A 83 0.70 -18.33 -0.10
N PRO A 84 -0.52 -18.28 -0.68
CA PRO A 84 -1.32 -19.47 -0.94
C PRO A 84 -0.76 -20.35 -2.07
N MET A 85 0.20 -19.85 -2.84
CA MET A 85 0.81 -20.59 -3.94
C MET A 85 2.03 -21.40 -3.49
N THR A 86 2.87 -20.80 -2.65
CA THR A 86 4.14 -21.41 -2.22
C THR A 86 4.13 -21.91 -0.78
N ASN A 87 3.11 -21.52 -0.01
CA ASN A 87 2.99 -21.73 1.42
C ASN A 87 4.13 -21.12 2.27
N GLY A 88 4.98 -20.32 1.65
CA GLY A 88 6.08 -19.57 2.26
C GLY A 88 5.77 -18.09 2.40
N LEU A 89 6.59 -17.39 3.18
CA LEU A 89 6.53 -15.93 3.27
C LEU A 89 6.94 -15.30 1.93
N HIS A 90 6.18 -14.34 1.47
CA HIS A 90 6.39 -13.70 0.19
C HIS A 90 6.35 -12.19 0.29
N VAL A 91 7.12 -11.53 -0.59
CA VAL A 91 7.23 -10.08 -0.72
C VAL A 91 6.82 -9.68 -2.13
N ALA A 92 5.88 -8.74 -2.24
CA ALA A 92 5.45 -8.20 -3.53
C ALA A 92 5.32 -6.67 -3.44
N ALA A 93 5.82 -5.95 -4.45
CA ALA A 93 5.83 -4.49 -4.47
C ALA A 93 4.77 -3.92 -5.42
N MET A 94 4.11 -2.87 -4.98
CA MET A 94 3.24 -2.00 -5.80
C MET A 94 3.97 -0.67 -6.03
N GLY A 95 4.40 -0.39 -7.24
CA GLY A 95 5.14 0.77 -7.72
C GLY A 95 5.04 2.05 -6.88
N GLY A 96 4.36 3.08 -7.37
CA GLY A 96 4.16 4.36 -6.68
C GLY A 96 3.00 4.39 -5.67
N ALA A 97 2.45 3.25 -5.26
CA ALA A 97 1.23 3.18 -4.46
C ALA A 97 1.31 3.88 -3.10
N ALA A 98 2.50 4.02 -2.51
CA ALA A 98 2.68 4.73 -1.24
C ALA A 98 2.71 6.27 -1.38
N TYR A 99 2.70 6.82 -2.60
CA TYR A 99 2.87 8.26 -2.82
C TYR A 99 1.77 9.09 -2.15
N GLN A 100 0.53 8.62 -2.17
CA GLN A 100 -0.62 9.28 -1.53
C GLN A 100 -0.93 8.75 -0.12
N PHE A 101 -0.07 7.93 0.47
CA PHE A 101 -0.23 7.47 1.85
C PHE A 101 0.20 8.57 2.84
N ASN A 102 -0.54 9.68 2.82
CA ASN A 102 -0.33 10.86 3.67
C ASN A 102 -1.02 10.67 5.03
N VAL A 103 -0.63 9.62 5.72
CA VAL A 103 -1.13 9.19 7.03
C VAL A 103 0.06 9.06 7.96
N ASN A 104 -0.12 9.38 9.24
CA ASN A 104 0.91 9.24 10.25
C ASN A 104 1.13 7.75 10.63
N ALA A 105 1.47 6.95 9.63
CA ALA A 105 1.88 5.56 9.74
C ALA A 105 2.84 5.22 8.60
N ASP A 106 3.71 4.24 8.79
CA ASP A 106 4.65 3.77 7.78
C ASP A 106 4.14 2.50 7.10
N ALA A 107 3.37 1.70 7.83
CA ALA A 107 2.75 0.47 7.35
C ALA A 107 1.35 0.26 7.93
N ILE A 108 0.58 -0.55 7.21
CA ILE A 108 -0.68 -1.13 7.65
C ILE A 108 -0.42 -2.62 7.90
N VAL A 109 -0.95 -3.16 9.00
CA VAL A 109 -0.99 -4.60 9.27
C VAL A 109 -2.45 -5.00 9.41
N LEU A 110 -2.92 -5.82 8.49
CA LEU A 110 -4.29 -6.33 8.49
C LEU A 110 -4.32 -7.74 9.04
N VAL A 111 -5.16 -7.98 10.04
CA VAL A 111 -5.44 -9.26 10.67
C VAL A 111 -6.95 -9.47 10.85
N GLY A 112 -7.34 -10.66 11.29
CA GLY A 112 -8.75 -10.99 11.44
C GLY A 112 -9.45 -11.16 10.10
N LYS A 113 -10.74 -11.49 10.13
CA LYS A 113 -11.55 -11.75 8.92
C LYS A 113 -12.96 -11.20 9.08
N SER A 114 -13.36 -10.38 8.13
CA SER A 114 -14.76 -9.96 7.99
C SER A 114 -15.61 -11.10 7.39
N SER A 115 -16.84 -11.26 7.88
CA SER A 115 -17.82 -12.21 7.35
C SER A 115 -18.44 -11.75 6.03
N LYS A 116 -18.44 -10.43 5.78
CA LYS A 116 -18.90 -9.82 4.53
C LYS A 116 -17.74 -9.11 3.83
N PRO A 117 -17.79 -8.92 2.51
CA PRO A 117 -16.87 -8.06 1.80
C PRO A 117 -16.73 -6.70 2.49
N LEU A 118 -15.49 -6.32 2.84
CA LEU A 118 -15.20 -5.15 3.64
C LEU A 118 -14.39 -4.13 2.84
N ILE A 119 -14.80 -2.89 2.89
CA ILE A 119 -14.05 -1.72 2.44
C ILE A 119 -13.48 -1.03 3.68
N ILE A 120 -12.18 -0.78 3.70
CA ILE A 120 -11.48 -0.05 4.76
C ILE A 120 -11.08 1.31 4.20
N LYS A 121 -11.42 2.40 4.90
CA LYS A 121 -11.03 3.77 4.56
C LYS A 121 -10.10 4.31 5.63
N ILE A 122 -8.90 4.74 5.24
CA ILE A 122 -7.84 5.24 6.12
C ILE A 122 -7.51 6.67 5.71
N PHE A 123 -7.55 7.59 6.65
CA PHE A 123 -7.16 8.99 6.38
C PHE A 123 -6.57 9.68 7.61
N ASP A 124 -5.92 10.79 7.35
CA ASP A 124 -5.36 11.69 8.37
C ASP A 124 -5.66 13.13 7.94
N ASN A 125 -6.25 13.92 8.83
CA ASN A 125 -6.61 15.32 8.57
C ASN A 125 -5.40 16.28 8.64
N GLY A 126 -4.17 15.76 8.83
CA GLY A 126 -2.94 16.53 8.98
C GLY A 126 -2.56 16.78 10.44
N ASP A 127 -3.34 16.27 11.39
CA ASP A 127 -3.07 16.36 12.83
C ASP A 127 -2.23 15.17 13.37
N GLY A 128 -1.88 14.24 12.48
CA GLY A 128 -1.09 13.07 12.82
C GLY A 128 -1.87 11.98 13.55
N LYS A 129 -3.20 12.01 13.47
CA LYS A 129 -4.09 11.02 14.05
C LYS A 129 -4.82 10.24 12.98
N PRO A 130 -4.32 9.05 12.59
CA PRO A 130 -4.99 8.21 11.61
C PRO A 130 -6.39 7.81 12.06
N VAL A 131 -7.35 7.92 11.13
CA VAL A 131 -8.72 7.47 11.30
C VAL A 131 -8.97 6.30 10.34
N VAL A 132 -9.62 5.25 10.85
CA VAL A 132 -10.01 4.09 10.06
C VAL A 132 -11.52 3.89 10.16
N GLU A 133 -12.16 3.81 9.02
CA GLU A 133 -13.59 3.53 8.89
C GLU A 133 -13.82 2.24 8.10
N PHE A 134 -14.91 1.56 8.41
CA PHE A 134 -15.22 0.24 7.88
C PHE A 134 -16.61 0.25 7.24
N TYR A 135 -16.72 -0.25 5.99
CA TYR A 135 -17.96 -0.31 5.25
C TYR A 135 -18.17 -1.71 4.69
N GLU A 136 -19.30 -2.33 5.03
CA GLU A 136 -19.66 -3.62 4.49
C GLU A 136 -20.31 -3.48 3.11
N LEU A 137 -20.08 -4.50 2.31
CA LEU A 137 -20.73 -4.69 1.03
C LEU A 137 -21.38 -6.09 1.00
N GLU A 138 -22.56 -6.21 0.43
CA GLU A 138 -23.13 -7.54 0.17
C GLU A 138 -22.37 -8.22 -0.97
N LEU A 139 -22.17 -9.54 -0.85
CA LEU A 139 -21.40 -10.29 -1.85
C LEU A 139 -22.01 -10.17 -3.26
N ASP A 140 -23.34 -10.28 -3.38
CA ASP A 140 -24.02 -10.16 -4.67
C ASP A 140 -23.81 -8.77 -5.29
N LYS A 141 -23.81 -7.72 -4.46
CA LYS A 141 -23.52 -6.37 -4.91
C LYS A 141 -22.09 -6.25 -5.43
N LEU A 142 -21.10 -6.82 -4.72
CA LEU A 142 -19.71 -6.86 -5.16
C LEU A 142 -19.55 -7.60 -6.48
N LEU A 143 -20.17 -8.77 -6.63
CA LEU A 143 -20.12 -9.56 -7.87
C LEU A 143 -20.72 -8.79 -9.05
N ASN A 144 -21.82 -8.05 -8.82
CA ASN A 144 -22.44 -7.21 -9.85
C ASN A 144 -21.55 -6.03 -10.22
N ILE A 145 -20.90 -5.34 -9.24
CA ILE A 145 -19.92 -4.28 -9.51
C ILE A 145 -18.78 -4.82 -10.37
N TRP A 146 -18.18 -5.96 -10.00
CA TRP A 146 -17.07 -6.53 -10.77
C TRP A 146 -17.48 -6.95 -12.19
N ARG A 147 -18.75 -7.34 -12.39
CA ARG A 147 -19.27 -7.71 -13.70
C ARG A 147 -19.44 -6.51 -14.62
N ASP A 148 -20.03 -5.45 -14.08
CA ASP A 148 -20.21 -4.16 -14.77
C ASP A 148 -20.58 -3.06 -13.78
N TYR A 149 -19.84 -1.96 -13.85
CA TYR A 149 -20.22 -0.70 -13.22
C TYR A 149 -19.84 0.44 -14.18
N LYS A 150 -20.84 1.11 -14.75
CA LYS A 150 -20.67 2.17 -15.76
C LYS A 150 -19.82 1.73 -16.98
N GLY A 151 -19.96 0.49 -17.43
CA GLY A 151 -19.22 -0.09 -18.53
C GLY A 151 -17.79 -0.55 -18.18
N LEU A 152 -17.35 -0.39 -16.94
CA LEU A 152 -16.07 -0.89 -16.43
C LEU A 152 -16.24 -2.28 -15.80
N LYS A 153 -15.13 -3.03 -15.67
CA LYS A 153 -15.13 -4.39 -15.10
C LYS A 153 -14.00 -4.56 -14.08
N GLY A 154 -14.16 -5.54 -13.19
CA GLY A 154 -13.14 -5.95 -12.23
C GLY A 154 -12.71 -4.82 -11.30
N VAL A 155 -11.40 -4.61 -11.15
CA VAL A 155 -10.84 -3.59 -10.26
C VAL A 155 -11.19 -2.17 -10.71
N TYR A 156 -11.32 -1.92 -12.00
CA TYR A 156 -11.70 -0.62 -12.54
C TYR A 156 -13.15 -0.27 -12.17
N ALA A 157 -14.07 -1.24 -12.30
CA ALA A 157 -15.46 -1.09 -11.87
C ALA A 157 -15.56 -0.84 -10.36
N LEU A 158 -14.78 -1.58 -9.56
CA LEU A 158 -14.75 -1.39 -8.11
C LEU A 158 -14.20 0.01 -7.75
N GLN A 159 -13.13 0.48 -8.41
CA GLN A 159 -12.62 1.83 -8.16
C GLN A 159 -13.65 2.91 -8.53
N GLU A 160 -14.31 2.79 -9.67
CA GLU A 160 -15.33 3.76 -10.08
C GLU A 160 -16.50 3.79 -9.09
N TYR A 161 -16.95 2.61 -8.62
CA TYR A 161 -17.96 2.50 -7.57
C TYR A 161 -17.51 3.20 -6.27
N LEU A 162 -16.26 3.00 -5.84
CA LEU A 162 -15.71 3.68 -4.66
C LEU A 162 -15.64 5.19 -4.85
N THR A 163 -15.23 5.64 -6.03
CA THR A 163 -15.15 7.08 -6.36
C THR A 163 -16.52 7.75 -6.29
N ASP A 164 -17.57 7.09 -6.77
CA ASP A 164 -18.93 7.62 -6.66
C ASP A 164 -19.47 7.58 -5.23
N THR A 165 -19.21 6.47 -4.52
CA THR A 165 -19.74 6.26 -3.16
C THR A 165 -19.06 7.12 -2.11
N PHE A 166 -17.77 7.37 -2.28
CA PHE A 166 -16.92 8.13 -1.34
C PHE A 166 -16.33 9.39 -1.99
N ARG A 167 -17.12 10.07 -2.79
CA ARG A 167 -16.70 11.25 -3.56
C ARG A 167 -16.00 12.29 -2.70
N ASP A 168 -16.59 12.65 -1.58
CA ASP A 168 -16.03 13.65 -0.65
C ASP A 168 -14.62 13.28 -0.17
N PHE A 169 -14.34 11.99 0.01
CA PHE A 169 -13.01 11.51 0.39
C PHE A 169 -12.00 11.74 -0.74
N TYR A 170 -12.34 11.33 -1.98
CA TYR A 170 -11.44 11.47 -3.13
C TYR A 170 -11.27 12.93 -3.59
N GLU A 171 -12.23 13.79 -3.32
CA GLU A 171 -12.13 15.22 -3.57
C GLU A 171 -11.32 15.95 -2.50
N LYS A 172 -11.46 15.52 -1.23
CA LYS A 172 -10.80 16.17 -0.10
C LYS A 172 -9.32 15.80 0.03
N TYR A 173 -8.96 14.54 -0.24
CA TYR A 173 -7.61 14.05 0.02
C TYR A 173 -6.90 13.60 -1.26
N PRO A 174 -5.58 13.90 -1.41
CA PRO A 174 -4.73 13.11 -2.28
C PRO A 174 -4.80 11.65 -1.83
N SER A 175 -5.34 10.77 -2.67
CA SER A 175 -5.74 9.43 -2.23
C SER A 175 -5.58 8.39 -3.33
N ARG A 176 -5.43 7.15 -2.91
CA ARG A 176 -5.44 5.94 -3.75
C ARG A 176 -6.20 4.82 -3.05
N SER A 177 -6.36 3.71 -3.75
CA SER A 177 -6.96 2.50 -3.19
C SER A 177 -6.12 1.29 -3.55
N ILE A 178 -6.06 0.32 -2.64
CA ILE A 178 -5.63 -1.05 -2.93
C ILE A 178 -6.89 -1.87 -3.09
N LEU A 179 -7.02 -2.55 -4.21
CA LEU A 179 -8.23 -3.22 -4.68
C LEU A 179 -7.95 -4.67 -5.05
N VAL A 180 -8.98 -5.49 -4.98
CA VAL A 180 -8.96 -6.84 -5.55
C VAL A 180 -10.08 -7.03 -6.57
N GLY A 181 -9.78 -7.79 -7.60
CA GLY A 181 -10.76 -8.19 -8.62
C GLY A 181 -11.28 -9.61 -8.38
N PRO A 182 -12.18 -10.09 -9.27
CA PRO A 182 -12.80 -11.42 -9.15
C PRO A 182 -11.77 -12.57 -9.14
N GLY A 183 -10.62 -12.41 -9.78
CA GLY A 183 -9.53 -13.39 -9.70
C GLY A 183 -9.07 -13.71 -8.28
N SER A 184 -9.19 -12.77 -7.35
CA SER A 184 -8.85 -12.97 -5.93
C SER A 184 -9.83 -13.88 -5.21
N LEU A 185 -11.09 -13.95 -5.67
CA LEU A 185 -12.11 -14.84 -5.13
C LEU A 185 -11.96 -16.26 -5.65
N TYR A 186 -11.74 -16.40 -6.96
CA TYR A 186 -11.81 -17.70 -7.65
C TYR A 186 -10.45 -18.40 -7.78
N THR A 187 -9.35 -17.73 -7.54
CA THR A 187 -8.00 -18.29 -7.71
C THR A 187 -7.14 -18.10 -6.46
N ASN A 188 -5.94 -18.68 -6.47
CA ASN A 188 -4.90 -18.43 -5.47
C ASN A 188 -3.87 -17.40 -5.94
N THR A 189 -4.07 -16.82 -7.14
CA THR A 189 -3.11 -15.95 -7.82
C THR A 189 -3.57 -14.49 -7.90
N GLY A 190 -4.66 -14.13 -7.19
CA GLY A 190 -5.20 -12.78 -7.21
C GLY A 190 -4.16 -11.72 -6.84
N ALA A 191 -4.09 -10.65 -7.63
CA ALA A 191 -3.19 -9.52 -7.39
C ALA A 191 -3.81 -8.49 -6.45
N LEU A 192 -2.96 -7.72 -5.77
CA LEU A 192 -3.31 -6.41 -5.22
C LEU A 192 -3.14 -5.38 -6.34
N ALA A 193 -4.18 -4.63 -6.65
CA ALA A 193 -4.15 -3.55 -7.63
C ALA A 193 -4.24 -2.20 -6.93
N SER A 194 -3.46 -1.22 -7.38
CA SER A 194 -3.59 0.16 -6.94
C SER A 194 -3.72 1.07 -8.16
N LEU A 195 -4.84 1.78 -8.25
CA LEU A 195 -5.16 2.64 -9.38
C LEU A 195 -4.90 4.10 -9.01
N THR A 196 -4.24 4.82 -9.90
CA THR A 196 -4.05 6.26 -9.77
C THR A 196 -5.31 6.99 -10.22
N LEU A 197 -5.69 8.01 -9.46
CA LEU A 197 -6.78 8.91 -9.83
C LEU A 197 -6.23 10.31 -10.10
N ILE A 198 -6.58 10.87 -11.26
CA ILE A 198 -6.32 12.27 -11.59
C ILE A 198 -7.67 12.99 -11.64
N LYS A 199 -7.88 13.95 -10.74
CA LYS A 199 -9.15 14.70 -10.63
C LYS A 199 -10.37 13.78 -10.55
N GLY A 200 -10.27 12.72 -9.75
CA GLY A 200 -11.35 11.75 -9.55
C GLY A 200 -11.58 10.76 -10.69
N LYS A 201 -10.72 10.74 -11.72
CA LYS A 201 -10.80 9.79 -12.84
C LYS A 201 -9.62 8.85 -12.84
N ILE A 202 -9.86 7.60 -13.21
CA ILE A 202 -8.82 6.59 -13.34
C ILE A 202 -7.83 7.00 -14.44
N ASP A 203 -6.55 7.04 -14.09
CA ASP A 203 -5.44 7.28 -15.01
C ASP A 203 -4.93 5.94 -15.53
N TYR A 204 -5.45 5.55 -16.69
CA TYR A 204 -5.11 4.29 -17.33
C TYR A 204 -3.66 4.25 -17.79
N GLY A 205 -2.98 3.14 -17.50
CA GLY A 205 -1.56 2.94 -17.81
C GLY A 205 -0.62 3.34 -16.66
N SER A 206 -1.17 3.87 -15.56
CA SER A 206 -0.40 4.22 -14.34
C SER A 206 -0.71 3.29 -13.16
N GLU A 207 -1.32 2.13 -13.43
CA GLU A 207 -1.67 1.15 -12.42
C GLU A 207 -0.43 0.47 -11.83
N ASP A 208 -0.47 0.22 -10.53
CA ASP A 208 0.54 -0.54 -9.81
C ASP A 208 -0.05 -1.87 -9.34
N PHE A 209 0.63 -2.97 -9.63
CA PHE A 209 0.18 -4.31 -9.25
C PHE A 209 1.23 -5.05 -8.43
N ALA A 210 0.86 -5.54 -7.25
CA ALA A 210 1.55 -6.63 -6.58
C ALA A 210 0.95 -7.95 -7.08
N ALA A 211 1.43 -8.43 -8.23
CA ALA A 211 0.81 -9.50 -9.00
C ALA A 211 1.42 -10.89 -8.75
N ARG A 212 2.34 -11.03 -7.79
CA ARG A 212 2.98 -12.32 -7.47
C ARG A 212 2.44 -12.93 -6.20
N ALA A 213 2.43 -14.26 -6.16
CA ALA A 213 2.18 -15.08 -4.98
C ALA A 213 0.80 -14.93 -4.31
N GLY A 214 -0.18 -14.26 -4.97
CA GLY A 214 -1.57 -14.28 -4.54
C GLY A 214 -1.93 -13.34 -3.38
N GLY A 215 -1.25 -12.19 -3.26
CA GLY A 215 -1.55 -11.21 -2.20
C GLY A 215 -2.99 -10.70 -2.19
N GLY A 216 -3.60 -10.53 -3.38
CA GLY A 216 -5.02 -10.17 -3.49
C GLY A 216 -5.95 -11.29 -3.02
N SER A 217 -5.59 -12.55 -3.28
CA SER A 217 -6.34 -13.70 -2.75
C SER A 217 -6.23 -13.77 -1.21
N VAL A 218 -5.09 -13.39 -0.63
CA VAL A 218 -4.92 -13.27 0.82
C VAL A 218 -5.80 -12.15 1.37
N LEU A 219 -5.75 -10.94 0.79
CA LEU A 219 -6.57 -9.81 1.22
C LEU A 219 -8.05 -10.18 1.28
N LEU A 220 -8.56 -10.85 0.25
CA LEU A 220 -9.96 -11.22 0.19
C LEU A 220 -10.29 -12.46 1.02
N LYS A 221 -9.57 -13.59 0.86
CA LYS A 221 -9.97 -14.86 1.45
C LYS A 221 -9.56 -15.01 2.91
N ALA A 222 -8.40 -14.46 3.30
CA ALA A 222 -7.96 -14.47 4.69
C ALA A 222 -8.68 -13.40 5.53
N HIS A 223 -8.93 -12.21 4.93
CA HIS A 223 -9.40 -11.05 5.70
C HIS A 223 -10.80 -10.56 5.30
N GLY A 224 -11.38 -11.02 4.20
CA GLY A 224 -12.68 -10.55 3.72
C GLY A 224 -12.65 -9.11 3.17
N VAL A 225 -11.47 -8.55 2.93
CA VAL A 225 -11.31 -7.16 2.50
C VAL A 225 -11.21 -7.09 0.97
N VAL A 226 -11.99 -6.20 0.36
CA VAL A 226 -12.03 -6.01 -1.10
C VAL A 226 -11.35 -4.72 -1.53
N ALA A 227 -11.29 -3.75 -0.64
CA ALA A 227 -10.63 -2.46 -0.88
C ALA A 227 -10.06 -1.87 0.39
N VAL A 228 -8.88 -1.26 0.28
CA VAL A 228 -8.29 -0.37 1.28
C VAL A 228 -8.09 0.97 0.60
N MET A 229 -8.95 1.94 0.92
CA MET A 229 -8.85 3.33 0.48
C MET A 229 -7.93 4.07 1.45
N TYR A 230 -7.00 4.85 0.97
CA TYR A 230 -6.11 5.63 1.82
C TYR A 230 -5.79 7.00 1.22
N GLY A 231 -5.56 7.98 2.09
CA GLY A 231 -5.23 9.34 1.73
C GLY A 231 -5.07 10.21 2.97
N GLY A 232 -4.77 11.49 2.80
CA GLY A 232 -4.66 12.39 3.94
C GLY A 232 -3.87 13.64 3.64
N LEU A 233 -3.69 14.44 4.69
CA LEU A 233 -2.97 15.70 4.67
C LEU A 233 -1.72 15.67 5.56
N TYR A 234 -1.35 14.49 6.11
CA TYR A 234 -0.15 14.36 6.91
C TYR A 234 1.10 14.47 6.04
N ASP A 235 1.96 15.42 6.37
CA ASP A 235 3.18 15.69 5.63
C ASP A 235 4.35 14.85 6.16
N ARG A 236 4.59 13.71 5.54
CA ARG A 236 5.68 12.78 5.90
C ARG A 236 7.07 13.34 5.65
N SER A 237 7.21 14.37 4.81
CA SER A 237 8.51 14.99 4.52
C SER A 237 9.12 15.68 5.73
N ARG A 238 8.28 16.15 6.67
CA ARG A 238 8.72 16.80 7.91
C ARG A 238 9.56 15.90 8.83
N GLU A 239 9.45 14.59 8.67
CA GLU A 239 10.19 13.60 9.45
C GLU A 239 11.50 13.16 8.77
N GLN A 240 11.79 13.70 7.59
CA GLN A 240 12.94 13.33 6.78
C GLN A 240 14.07 14.37 6.87
N PRO A 241 15.34 13.96 6.65
CA PRO A 241 16.44 14.89 6.51
C PRO A 241 16.17 15.92 5.40
N ALA A 242 16.46 17.20 5.67
CA ALA A 242 16.24 18.30 4.72
C ALA A 242 16.94 18.04 3.37
N ASP A 243 18.17 17.49 3.39
CA ASP A 243 18.95 17.17 2.19
C ASP A 243 18.27 16.13 1.28
N LEU A 244 17.33 15.33 1.81
CA LEU A 244 16.59 14.31 1.05
C LEU A 244 15.20 14.77 0.62
N THR A 245 14.70 15.89 1.15
CA THR A 245 13.38 16.44 0.82
C THR A 245 13.43 17.61 -0.15
N ASP A 246 14.60 18.25 -0.29
CA ASP A 246 14.87 19.31 -1.26
C ASP A 246 15.68 18.78 -2.45
N ILE A 247 15.15 18.90 -3.66
CA ILE A 247 15.82 18.44 -4.88
C ILE A 247 17.15 19.19 -5.13
N THR A 248 17.24 20.45 -4.74
CA THR A 248 18.45 21.25 -4.90
C THR A 248 19.56 20.76 -3.97
N ALA A 249 19.22 20.53 -2.69
CA ALA A 249 20.14 19.97 -1.72
C ALA A 249 20.58 18.55 -2.12
N LEU A 250 19.64 17.72 -2.61
CA LEU A 250 19.94 16.38 -3.07
C LEU A 250 20.87 16.37 -4.30
N ASN A 251 20.65 17.27 -5.25
CA ASN A 251 21.55 17.44 -6.41
C ASN A 251 22.97 17.82 -5.97
N LYS A 252 23.09 18.74 -5.02
CA LYS A 252 24.39 19.15 -4.46
C LYS A 252 25.10 17.96 -3.80
N LEU A 253 24.39 17.25 -2.91
CA LEU A 253 24.92 16.07 -2.23
C LEU A 253 25.42 15.00 -3.21
N TYR A 254 24.63 14.69 -4.25
CA TYR A 254 25.04 13.71 -5.26
C TYR A 254 26.20 14.18 -6.13
N THR A 255 26.28 15.48 -6.43
CA THR A 255 27.41 16.04 -7.16
C THR A 255 28.71 15.91 -6.35
N GLU A 256 28.66 16.14 -5.04
CA GLU A 256 29.79 15.97 -4.14
C GLU A 256 30.23 14.50 -4.00
N LEU A 257 29.27 13.58 -3.91
CA LEU A 257 29.55 12.14 -3.70
C LEU A 257 29.88 11.38 -4.99
N MET A 258 29.25 11.72 -6.11
CA MET A 258 29.25 10.93 -7.35
C MET A 258 29.69 11.72 -8.59
N GLY A 259 30.01 13.00 -8.45
CA GLY A 259 30.39 13.87 -9.56
C GLY A 259 29.25 14.24 -10.52
N LYS A 260 28.01 13.87 -10.19
CA LYS A 260 26.82 14.14 -11.03
C LYS A 260 25.64 14.52 -10.16
N PRO A 261 24.78 15.49 -10.58
CA PRO A 261 23.56 15.82 -9.85
C PRO A 261 22.58 14.64 -9.84
N TYR A 262 21.82 14.49 -8.77
CA TYR A 262 20.87 13.41 -8.55
C TYR A 262 19.85 13.28 -9.72
N THR A 263 19.33 14.39 -10.21
CA THR A 263 18.38 14.38 -11.35
C THR A 263 18.99 13.74 -12.59
N GLN A 264 20.27 13.96 -12.88
CA GLN A 264 20.96 13.32 -13.99
C GLN A 264 21.12 11.81 -13.76
N VAL A 265 21.51 11.40 -12.56
CA VAL A 265 21.63 9.98 -12.19
C VAL A 265 20.31 9.24 -12.37
N VAL A 266 19.19 9.85 -11.95
CA VAL A 266 17.86 9.26 -12.11
C VAL A 266 17.45 9.15 -13.57
N ILE A 267 17.71 10.18 -14.38
CA ILE A 267 17.40 10.16 -15.82
C ILE A 267 18.23 9.07 -16.53
N GLU A 268 19.53 9.00 -16.28
CA GLU A 268 20.42 8.00 -16.88
C GLU A 268 19.97 6.56 -16.49
N ALA A 269 19.63 6.33 -15.21
CA ALA A 269 19.10 5.07 -14.74
C ALA A 269 17.74 4.73 -15.37
N GLY A 270 16.85 5.72 -15.47
CA GLY A 270 15.54 5.55 -16.10
C GLY A 270 15.63 5.20 -17.57
N VAL A 271 16.54 5.82 -18.31
CA VAL A 271 16.79 5.49 -19.72
C VAL A 271 17.35 4.08 -19.87
N LYS A 272 18.30 3.69 -19.02
CA LYS A 272 18.93 2.37 -19.05
C LYS A 272 17.95 1.23 -18.80
N TYR A 273 16.93 1.44 -17.99
CA TYR A 273 15.94 0.42 -17.61
C TYR A 273 14.57 0.59 -18.29
N ARG A 274 14.42 1.60 -19.16
CA ARG A 274 13.21 1.72 -19.97
C ARG A 274 13.15 0.55 -20.95
N TYR A 275 11.96 -0.04 -21.02
CA TYR A 275 11.64 -0.97 -22.11
C TYR A 275 11.84 -0.24 -23.45
N ASP A 276 12.73 -0.73 -24.28
CA ASP A 276 12.89 -0.24 -25.64
C ASP A 276 11.81 -0.90 -26.52
N PRO A 277 10.82 -0.14 -27.03
CA PRO A 277 9.77 -0.72 -27.86
C PRO A 277 10.27 -1.23 -29.22
N LYS A 278 11.56 -1.09 -29.53
CA LYS A 278 12.20 -1.58 -30.75
C LYS A 278 12.91 -2.92 -30.58
N VAL A 279 12.93 -3.47 -29.37
CA VAL A 279 13.51 -4.80 -29.06
C VAL A 279 12.43 -5.83 -28.83
#